data_1b86b772d50126037a453772c8c6c0a0
#
_entry.id   1b86b772d50126037a453772c8c6c0a0
#
_cell.length_a   1.000
_cell.length_b   1.000
_cell.length_c   1.000
_cell.angle_alpha   90.00
_cell.angle_beta   90.00
_cell.angle_gamma   90.00
#
_symmetry.space_group_name_H-M   'P 1'
#
loop_
_entity.id
_entity.type
_entity.pdbx_description
1 polymer ?
#
loop_
_entity_poly.entity_id
_entity_poly.type
_entity_poly.pdbx_seq_one_letter_code
_entity_poly.pdbx_strand_id
1 'polypeptide(L)'
;SPTLEPECLPALYQEKKLLIQRTGFIELIDDAGRLEDIGGLDILKKWLLERRKLFQLRETLAAEIVPKGLLMMGIPGCGKSACVKAIASCFGLPLYRIEMIEIFSGRHGKPEGAFVEACKMMEEMAPAVLWFDEIEMGINSTENAGEQGRMFAFFLTWMQEKTSGLFVAATANRIDLLPAEMIRKGRFDEVFFVDIPSQQEQIEIFKIHLNRRKVDSAGFDFQQLTTFTNGWTGAEIEQCVVSAITRARLADRPVLEHDLISIAAKQVPLSRTMKEQINHIREWAFERAIRASANQSGR
;
A
#
# COMPACT_ATOMS: atom_id res chain seq x y z
N SER A 1 -2.96 7.51 -37.14
CA SER A 1 -2.47 7.98 -35.83
C SER A 1 -0.98 8.23 -35.97
N PRO A 2 -0.44 9.40 -35.64
CA PRO A 2 0.99 9.61 -35.64
C PRO A 2 1.60 8.67 -34.54
N THR A 3 2.41 7.73 -34.98
CA THR A 3 3.21 6.91 -34.10
C THR A 3 4.28 7.81 -33.47
N LEU A 4 4.24 8.01 -32.16
CA LEU A 4 5.28 8.71 -31.42
C LEU A 4 6.60 7.94 -31.59
N GLU A 5 7.63 8.64 -32.09
CA GLU A 5 8.95 8.05 -32.18
C GLU A 5 9.49 7.71 -30.78
N PRO A 6 10.20 6.57 -30.62
CA PRO A 6 10.72 6.15 -29.31
C PRO A 6 11.60 7.21 -28.62
N GLU A 7 12.22 8.10 -29.38
CA GLU A 7 13.07 9.19 -28.91
C GLU A 7 12.26 10.30 -28.19
N CYS A 8 10.97 10.42 -28.43
CA CYS A 8 10.10 11.41 -27.79
C CYS A 8 9.58 10.94 -26.40
N LEU A 9 9.66 9.65 -26.09
CA LEU A 9 9.15 9.09 -24.85
C LEU A 9 9.77 9.70 -23.57
N PRO A 10 11.10 9.91 -23.49
CA PRO A 10 11.71 10.53 -22.30
C PRO A 10 11.27 11.98 -22.10
N ALA A 11 11.13 12.75 -23.18
CA ALA A 11 10.67 14.14 -23.11
C ALA A 11 9.22 14.23 -22.65
N LEU A 12 8.36 13.37 -23.18
CA LEU A 12 6.95 13.28 -22.78
C LEU A 12 6.81 12.88 -21.30
N TYR A 13 7.66 11.95 -20.83
CA TYR A 13 7.68 11.53 -19.44
C TYR A 13 8.09 12.68 -18.51
N GLN A 14 9.11 13.45 -18.87
CA GLN A 14 9.55 14.62 -18.11
C GLN A 14 8.48 15.72 -18.08
N GLU A 15 7.79 15.96 -19.17
CA GLU A 15 6.71 16.94 -19.26
C GLU A 15 5.51 16.53 -18.38
N LYS A 16 5.11 15.26 -18.45
CA LYS A 16 4.10 14.70 -17.55
C LYS A 16 4.51 14.83 -16.06
N LYS A 17 5.77 14.56 -15.74
CA LYS A 17 6.30 14.71 -14.38
C LYS A 17 6.22 16.16 -13.88
N LEU A 18 6.58 17.11 -14.74
CA LEU A 18 6.51 18.55 -14.42
C LEU A 18 5.06 19.03 -14.21
N LEU A 19 4.13 18.57 -15.03
CA LEU A 19 2.70 18.90 -14.89
C LEU A 19 2.16 18.42 -13.52
N ILE A 20 2.49 17.18 -13.15
CA ILE A 20 2.07 16.59 -11.88
C ILE A 20 2.69 17.34 -10.69
N GLN A 21 3.98 17.66 -10.74
CA GLN A 21 4.65 18.37 -9.66
C GLN A 21 4.07 19.76 -9.39
N ARG A 22 3.45 20.39 -10.38
CA ARG A 22 2.78 21.71 -10.22
C ARG A 22 1.49 21.62 -9.40
N THR A 23 0.86 20.46 -9.31
CA THR A 23 -0.37 20.30 -8.53
C THR A 23 -0.12 20.37 -7.03
N GLY A 24 1.03 19.88 -6.56
CA GLY A 24 1.44 19.85 -5.16
C GLY A 24 0.75 18.78 -4.30
N PHE A 25 -0.24 18.05 -4.85
CA PHE A 25 -0.99 16.99 -4.14
C PHE A 25 -0.95 15.63 -4.86
N ILE A 26 -0.29 15.55 -6.03
CA ILE A 26 -0.03 14.31 -6.75
C ILE A 26 1.48 14.11 -6.87
N GLU A 27 1.95 12.93 -6.52
CA GLU A 27 3.35 12.55 -6.60
C GLU A 27 3.52 11.34 -7.54
N LEU A 28 4.49 11.42 -8.45
CA LEU A 28 4.94 10.26 -9.22
C LEU A 28 5.97 9.48 -8.39
N ILE A 29 5.69 8.22 -8.13
CA ILE A 29 6.57 7.33 -7.36
C ILE A 29 7.48 6.60 -8.34
N ASP A 30 8.76 6.96 -8.34
CA ASP A 30 9.78 6.36 -9.23
C ASP A 30 10.28 4.99 -8.71
N ASP A 31 10.23 4.76 -7.39
CA ASP A 31 10.69 3.50 -6.77
C ASP A 31 9.53 2.52 -6.60
N ALA A 32 9.27 1.77 -7.64
CA ALA A 32 8.32 0.67 -7.61
C ALA A 32 8.99 -0.58 -7.04
N GLY A 33 8.57 -1.02 -5.84
CA GLY A 33 8.97 -2.30 -5.25
C GLY A 33 8.51 -3.48 -6.12
N ARG A 34 9.02 -4.69 -5.83
CA ARG A 34 8.56 -5.93 -6.50
C ARG A 34 7.74 -6.78 -5.56
N LEU A 35 6.84 -7.64 -6.08
CA LEU A 35 6.02 -8.53 -5.26
C LEU A 35 6.88 -9.52 -4.46
N GLU A 36 8.05 -9.89 -4.97
CA GLU A 36 9.02 -10.77 -4.30
C GLU A 36 9.68 -10.09 -3.09
N ASP A 37 9.68 -8.76 -3.06
CA ASP A 37 10.24 -7.96 -1.96
C ASP A 37 9.24 -7.76 -0.80
N ILE A 38 8.11 -8.46 -0.82
CA ILE A 38 7.08 -8.45 0.22
C ILE A 38 6.99 -9.86 0.82
N GLY A 39 7.19 -10.00 2.13
CA GLY A 39 6.97 -11.25 2.84
C GLY A 39 5.48 -11.51 3.06
N GLY A 40 5.04 -12.77 2.93
CA GLY A 40 3.64 -13.14 3.10
C GLY A 40 2.69 -12.60 2.02
N LEU A 41 1.46 -12.30 2.43
CA LEU A 41 0.38 -11.77 1.59
C LEU A 41 0.06 -12.64 0.36
N ASP A 42 0.13 -13.95 0.50
CA ASP A 42 0.02 -14.94 -0.57
C ASP A 42 -1.32 -14.89 -1.31
N ILE A 43 -2.43 -14.70 -0.60
CA ILE A 43 -3.77 -14.58 -1.20
C ILE A 43 -3.85 -13.32 -2.04
N LEU A 44 -3.39 -12.19 -1.49
CA LEU A 44 -3.38 -10.91 -2.20
C LEU A 44 -2.46 -10.97 -3.43
N LYS A 45 -1.26 -11.54 -3.32
CA LYS A 45 -0.32 -11.70 -4.44
C LYS A 45 -0.92 -12.52 -5.58
N LYS A 46 -1.56 -13.65 -5.25
CA LYS A 46 -2.25 -14.48 -6.24
C LYS A 46 -3.35 -13.71 -6.96
N TRP A 47 -4.19 -13.01 -6.20
CA TRP A 47 -5.27 -12.18 -6.74
C TRP A 47 -4.72 -11.10 -7.69
N LEU A 48 -3.64 -10.41 -7.31
CA LEU A 48 -3.00 -9.38 -8.14
C LEU A 48 -2.49 -9.94 -9.48
N LEU A 49 -1.87 -11.13 -9.48
CA LEU A 49 -1.41 -11.78 -10.70
C LEU A 49 -2.55 -12.15 -11.65
N GLU A 50 -3.71 -12.53 -11.12
CA GLU A 50 -4.92 -12.77 -11.91
C GLU A 50 -5.49 -11.46 -12.48
N ARG A 51 -5.59 -10.41 -11.68
CA ARG A 51 -6.09 -9.09 -12.09
C ARG A 51 -5.18 -8.39 -13.10
N ARG A 52 -3.86 -8.56 -12.97
CA ARG A 52 -2.90 -8.10 -13.97
C ARG A 52 -3.25 -8.61 -15.37
N LYS A 53 -3.55 -9.90 -15.50
CA LYS A 53 -3.90 -10.50 -16.79
C LYS A 53 -5.14 -9.83 -17.41
N LEU A 54 -6.18 -9.62 -16.61
CA LEU A 54 -7.41 -8.93 -17.06
C LEU A 54 -7.12 -7.47 -17.43
N PHE A 55 -6.33 -6.77 -16.63
CA PHE A 55 -5.99 -5.37 -16.90
C PHE A 55 -5.16 -5.19 -18.19
N GLN A 56 -4.32 -6.16 -18.51
CA GLN A 56 -3.57 -6.16 -19.79
C GLN A 56 -4.49 -6.31 -21.00
N LEU A 57 -5.63 -6.95 -20.85
CA LEU A 57 -6.64 -7.14 -21.89
C LEU A 57 -7.73 -6.05 -21.90
N ARG A 58 -7.59 -4.97 -21.12
CA ARG A 58 -8.60 -3.93 -20.90
C ARG A 58 -9.21 -3.33 -22.16
N GLU A 59 -8.45 -3.26 -23.26
CA GLU A 59 -8.94 -2.70 -24.54
C GLU A 59 -9.88 -3.66 -25.30
N THR A 60 -9.86 -4.94 -24.95
CA THR A 60 -10.65 -5.99 -25.63
C THR A 60 -11.78 -6.51 -24.76
N LEU A 61 -11.77 -6.20 -23.46
CA LEU A 61 -12.78 -6.66 -22.51
C LEU A 61 -13.89 -5.61 -22.33
N ALA A 62 -15.08 -6.08 -21.97
CA ALA A 62 -16.14 -5.19 -21.51
C ALA A 62 -15.70 -4.46 -20.24
N ALA A 63 -16.07 -3.18 -20.11
CA ALA A 63 -15.59 -2.29 -19.04
C ALA A 63 -15.86 -2.84 -17.62
N GLU A 64 -16.95 -3.56 -17.42
CA GLU A 64 -17.32 -4.19 -16.16
C GLU A 64 -16.44 -5.38 -15.75
N ILE A 65 -15.66 -5.94 -16.71
CA ILE A 65 -14.72 -7.06 -16.46
C ILE A 65 -13.32 -6.53 -16.12
N VAL A 66 -13.00 -5.31 -16.59
CA VAL A 66 -11.69 -4.71 -16.34
C VAL A 66 -11.56 -4.36 -14.86
N PRO A 67 -10.48 -4.81 -14.19
CA PRO A 67 -10.28 -4.51 -12.78
C PRO A 67 -10.22 -3.01 -12.51
N LYS A 68 -11.00 -2.55 -11.53
CA LYS A 68 -11.08 -1.14 -11.10
C LYS A 68 -10.05 -0.79 -10.05
N GLY A 69 -9.79 -1.73 -9.13
CA GLY A 69 -8.86 -1.53 -8.05
C GLY A 69 -9.17 -2.33 -6.80
N LEU A 70 -8.37 -2.11 -5.76
CA LEU A 70 -8.49 -2.76 -4.46
C LEU A 70 -8.37 -1.76 -3.31
N LEU A 71 -8.96 -2.12 -2.18
CA LEU A 71 -8.78 -1.44 -0.91
C LEU A 71 -8.00 -2.35 0.04
N MET A 72 -6.86 -1.89 0.54
CA MET A 72 -6.09 -2.57 1.59
C MET A 72 -6.29 -1.86 2.91
N MET A 73 -6.89 -2.55 3.85
CA MET A 73 -7.06 -2.07 5.22
C MET A 73 -6.30 -2.96 6.19
N GLY A 74 -6.00 -2.45 7.37
CA GLY A 74 -5.38 -3.25 8.40
C GLY A 74 -4.35 -2.54 9.24
N ILE A 75 -3.53 -3.32 9.93
CA ILE A 75 -2.63 -2.82 10.97
C ILE A 75 -1.51 -1.98 10.37
N PRO A 76 -1.18 -0.82 10.97
CA PRO A 76 -0.05 0.01 10.54
C PRO A 76 1.26 -0.78 10.55
N GLY A 77 2.14 -0.50 9.57
CA GLY A 77 3.45 -1.15 9.49
C GLY A 77 3.46 -2.60 8.97
N CYS A 78 2.32 -3.14 8.52
CA CYS A 78 2.23 -4.50 7.99
C CYS A 78 2.36 -4.61 6.45
N GLY A 79 2.90 -3.58 5.78
CA GLY A 79 3.32 -3.68 4.37
C GLY A 79 2.30 -3.19 3.33
N LYS A 80 1.19 -2.54 3.71
CA LYS A 80 0.17 -2.02 2.76
C LYS A 80 0.79 -1.12 1.68
N SER A 81 1.52 -0.08 2.08
CA SER A 81 2.17 0.87 1.15
C SER A 81 3.25 0.22 0.29
N ALA A 82 4.01 -0.74 0.85
CA ALA A 82 4.97 -1.52 0.07
C ALA A 82 4.26 -2.37 -1.01
N CYS A 83 3.09 -2.92 -0.68
CA CYS A 83 2.29 -3.69 -1.61
C CYS A 83 1.78 -2.81 -2.77
N VAL A 84 1.31 -1.57 -2.51
CA VAL A 84 0.89 -0.66 -3.59
C VAL A 84 2.03 -0.37 -4.57
N LYS A 85 3.23 -0.12 -4.07
CA LYS A 85 4.41 0.07 -4.93
C LYS A 85 4.67 -1.16 -5.81
N ALA A 86 4.54 -2.36 -5.23
CA ALA A 86 4.73 -3.61 -5.96
C ALA A 86 3.62 -3.89 -6.98
N ILE A 87 2.39 -3.39 -6.77
CA ILE A 87 1.30 -3.48 -7.76
C ILE A 87 1.69 -2.77 -9.05
N ALA A 88 2.19 -1.55 -8.97
CA ALA A 88 2.59 -0.78 -10.14
C ALA A 88 3.66 -1.50 -10.97
N SER A 89 4.71 -2.02 -10.30
CA SER A 89 5.74 -2.83 -10.94
C SER A 89 5.18 -4.12 -11.54
N CYS A 90 4.30 -4.80 -10.82
CA CYS A 90 3.64 -6.03 -11.30
C CYS A 90 2.82 -5.77 -12.56
N PHE A 91 2.11 -4.64 -12.64
CA PHE A 91 1.29 -4.28 -13.79
C PHE A 91 2.11 -3.64 -14.93
N GLY A 92 3.35 -3.22 -14.67
CA GLY A 92 4.22 -2.51 -15.60
C GLY A 92 3.70 -1.11 -15.92
N LEU A 93 3.15 -0.42 -14.91
CA LEU A 93 2.50 0.88 -15.03
C LEU A 93 3.15 1.92 -14.12
N PRO A 94 3.10 3.21 -14.48
CA PRO A 94 3.50 4.28 -13.58
C PRO A 94 2.60 4.31 -12.33
N LEU A 95 3.18 4.70 -11.19
CA LEU A 95 2.48 4.85 -9.92
C LEU A 95 2.36 6.32 -9.56
N TYR A 96 1.13 6.79 -9.41
CA TYR A 96 0.82 8.12 -8.92
C TYR A 96 0.19 8.02 -7.53
N ARG A 97 0.72 8.79 -6.57
CA ARG A 97 0.16 8.89 -5.22
C ARG A 97 -0.60 10.20 -5.07
N ILE A 98 -1.84 10.13 -4.60
CA ILE A 98 -2.62 11.28 -4.16
C ILE A 98 -2.52 11.37 -2.64
N GLU A 99 -2.01 12.49 -2.15
CA GLU A 99 -1.89 12.79 -0.73
C GLU A 99 -3.17 13.48 -0.24
N MET A 100 -4.05 12.71 0.39
CA MET A 100 -5.32 13.23 0.89
C MET A 100 -5.13 14.40 1.87
N ILE A 101 -4.11 14.33 2.73
CA ILE A 101 -3.78 15.40 3.69
C ILE A 101 -3.50 16.75 2.97
N GLU A 102 -2.76 16.71 1.85
CA GLU A 102 -2.46 17.93 1.09
C GLU A 102 -3.70 18.50 0.41
N ILE A 103 -4.59 17.65 -0.10
CA ILE A 103 -5.89 18.10 -0.64
C ILE A 103 -6.70 18.84 0.42
N PHE A 104 -6.75 18.27 1.66
CA PHE A 104 -7.51 18.87 2.78
C PHE A 104 -6.82 20.06 3.45
N SER A 105 -5.52 20.27 3.19
CA SER A 105 -4.78 21.40 3.78
C SER A 105 -5.31 22.77 3.37
N GLY A 106 -6.13 22.85 2.32
CA GLY A 106 -6.64 24.10 1.76
C GLY A 106 -5.59 24.94 1.01
N ARG A 107 -4.35 24.46 0.90
CA ARG A 107 -3.25 25.15 0.19
C ARG A 107 -3.50 25.25 -1.30
N HIS A 108 -4.25 24.33 -1.85
CA HIS A 108 -4.54 24.18 -3.27
C HIS A 108 -5.96 24.60 -3.64
N GLY A 109 -6.59 25.45 -2.84
CA GLY A 109 -7.96 25.90 -3.02
C GLY A 109 -8.97 25.09 -2.21
N LYS A 110 -10.22 25.00 -2.71
CA LYS A 110 -11.24 24.18 -2.03
C LYS A 110 -10.92 22.71 -2.21
N PRO A 111 -10.91 21.88 -1.14
CA PRO A 111 -10.58 20.46 -1.20
C PRO A 111 -11.37 19.68 -2.24
N GLU A 112 -12.68 19.95 -2.38
CA GLU A 112 -13.55 19.33 -3.37
C GLU A 112 -13.07 19.58 -4.81
N GLY A 113 -12.70 20.83 -5.12
CA GLY A 113 -12.18 21.21 -6.43
C GLY A 113 -10.84 20.57 -6.75
N ALA A 114 -9.91 20.60 -5.80
CA ALA A 114 -8.59 19.96 -5.93
C ALA A 114 -8.71 18.44 -6.15
N PHE A 115 -9.62 17.79 -5.43
CA PHE A 115 -9.85 16.35 -5.60
C PHE A 115 -10.45 15.99 -6.96
N VAL A 116 -11.45 16.75 -7.42
CA VAL A 116 -12.04 16.58 -8.76
C VAL A 116 -10.99 16.77 -9.85
N GLU A 117 -10.14 17.81 -9.71
CA GLU A 117 -9.05 18.08 -10.63
C GLU A 117 -8.02 16.94 -10.64
N ALA A 118 -7.65 16.40 -9.46
CA ALA A 118 -6.78 15.24 -9.34
C ALA A 118 -7.32 14.03 -10.11
N CYS A 119 -8.60 13.70 -9.93
CA CYS A 119 -9.23 12.58 -10.61
C CYS A 119 -9.23 12.75 -12.13
N LYS A 120 -9.60 13.93 -12.64
CA LYS A 120 -9.58 14.24 -14.09
C LYS A 120 -8.17 14.13 -14.68
N MET A 121 -7.18 14.74 -14.01
CA MET A 121 -5.78 14.65 -14.44
C MET A 121 -5.30 13.20 -14.50
N MET A 122 -5.67 12.37 -13.54
CA MET A 122 -5.30 10.95 -13.54
C MET A 122 -5.94 10.18 -14.69
N GLU A 123 -7.16 10.51 -15.09
CA GLU A 123 -7.78 9.91 -16.28
C GLU A 123 -7.01 10.22 -17.57
N GLU A 124 -6.47 11.45 -17.70
CA GLU A 124 -5.61 11.84 -18.81
C GLU A 124 -4.23 11.17 -18.77
N MET A 125 -3.77 10.75 -17.58
CA MET A 125 -2.50 10.05 -17.39
C MET A 125 -2.60 8.53 -17.57
N ALA A 126 -3.80 7.99 -17.79
CA ALA A 126 -4.00 6.54 -18.01
C ALA A 126 -3.20 6.04 -19.23
N PRO A 127 -2.70 4.77 -19.24
CA PRO A 127 -2.87 3.77 -18.18
C PRO A 127 -1.91 3.96 -17.00
N ALA A 128 -2.41 3.80 -15.77
CA ALA A 128 -1.63 4.02 -14.55
C ALA A 128 -2.21 3.27 -13.33
N VAL A 129 -1.37 3.11 -12.30
CA VAL A 129 -1.82 2.78 -10.94
C VAL A 129 -1.95 4.07 -10.16
N LEU A 130 -3.11 4.28 -9.57
CA LEU A 130 -3.39 5.43 -8.72
C LEU A 130 -3.49 4.99 -7.26
N TRP A 131 -2.65 5.56 -6.41
CA TRP A 131 -2.60 5.26 -4.99
C TRP A 131 -3.23 6.36 -4.15
N PHE A 132 -4.30 6.01 -3.44
CA PHE A 132 -4.83 6.83 -2.36
C PHE A 132 -4.28 6.32 -1.03
N ASP A 133 -3.33 7.06 -0.45
CA ASP A 133 -2.76 6.69 0.85
C ASP A 133 -3.61 7.25 1.98
N GLU A 134 -3.89 6.40 2.99
CA GLU A 134 -4.70 6.75 4.15
C GLU A 134 -6.01 7.47 3.77
N ILE A 135 -6.78 6.83 2.89
CA ILE A 135 -8.00 7.43 2.29
C ILE A 135 -9.01 7.91 3.35
N GLU A 136 -9.00 7.31 4.55
CA GLU A 136 -9.83 7.71 5.68
C GLU A 136 -9.52 9.12 6.19
N MET A 137 -8.30 9.62 5.98
CA MET A 137 -7.93 10.98 6.40
C MET A 137 -8.71 12.05 5.63
N GLY A 138 -9.13 11.70 4.41
CA GLY A 138 -9.99 12.54 3.60
C GLY A 138 -11.46 12.57 4.01
N ILE A 139 -11.88 11.66 4.89
CA ILE A 139 -13.30 11.45 5.20
C ILE A 139 -13.67 12.07 6.56
N ASN A 140 -12.69 12.39 7.42
CA ASN A 140 -12.93 12.55 8.87
C ASN A 140 -12.54 13.88 9.49
N SER A 141 -12.42 14.97 8.77
CA SER A 141 -12.27 16.25 9.43
C SER A 141 -13.62 16.77 9.89
N THR A 142 -13.82 16.80 11.20
CA THR A 142 -15.08 17.14 11.88
C THR A 142 -15.59 18.57 11.64
N GLU A 143 -14.74 19.46 11.11
CA GLU A 143 -15.07 20.88 10.90
C GLU A 143 -15.91 21.14 9.63
N ASN A 144 -15.93 20.21 8.64
CA ASN A 144 -16.60 20.40 7.35
C ASN A 144 -17.41 19.18 6.87
N ALA A 145 -18.22 18.58 7.72
CA ALA A 145 -18.98 17.36 7.41
C ALA A 145 -19.79 17.41 6.09
N GLY A 146 -20.24 18.60 5.67
CA GLY A 146 -20.99 18.79 4.43
C GLY A 146 -20.14 18.74 3.15
N GLU A 147 -18.91 19.27 3.16
CA GLU A 147 -17.99 19.25 2.01
C GLU A 147 -17.37 17.88 1.82
N GLN A 148 -17.02 17.23 2.91
CA GLN A 148 -16.44 15.89 2.89
C GLN A 148 -17.43 14.83 2.42
N GLY A 149 -18.69 14.93 2.84
CA GLY A 149 -19.75 14.04 2.35
C GLY A 149 -19.91 14.14 0.83
N ARG A 150 -19.84 15.35 0.26
CA ARG A 150 -19.91 15.57 -1.20
C ARG A 150 -18.70 15.00 -1.92
N MET A 151 -17.49 15.25 -1.40
CA MET A 151 -16.26 14.74 -1.99
C MET A 151 -16.22 13.22 -1.96
N PHE A 152 -16.64 12.63 -0.86
CA PHE A 152 -16.77 11.19 -0.75
C PHE A 152 -17.81 10.61 -1.72
N ALA A 153 -18.97 11.23 -1.84
CA ALA A 153 -19.99 10.83 -2.82
C ALA A 153 -19.45 10.93 -4.26
N PHE A 154 -18.71 12.00 -4.57
CA PHE A 154 -18.03 12.14 -5.85
C PHE A 154 -17.01 10.99 -6.08
N PHE A 155 -16.15 10.70 -5.09
CA PHE A 155 -15.18 9.60 -5.18
C PHE A 155 -15.86 8.26 -5.48
N LEU A 156 -16.95 7.97 -4.80
CA LEU A 156 -17.68 6.71 -5.00
C LEU A 156 -18.31 6.62 -6.40
N THR A 157 -18.82 7.72 -6.93
CA THR A 157 -19.35 7.80 -8.29
C THR A 157 -18.22 7.67 -9.31
N TRP A 158 -17.15 8.44 -9.11
CA TRP A 158 -15.98 8.38 -9.97
C TRP A 158 -15.37 6.98 -10.04
N MET A 159 -15.26 6.27 -8.92
CA MET A 159 -14.77 4.88 -8.90
C MET A 159 -15.62 3.93 -9.76
N GLN A 160 -16.90 4.20 -9.92
CA GLN A 160 -17.79 3.40 -10.80
C GLN A 160 -17.60 3.75 -12.27
N GLU A 161 -17.40 5.03 -12.60
CA GLU A 161 -17.43 5.61 -13.94
C GLU A 161 -16.05 5.86 -14.56
N LYS A 162 -14.98 5.87 -13.74
CA LYS A 162 -13.62 6.16 -14.20
C LYS A 162 -13.18 5.30 -15.39
N THR A 163 -12.26 5.82 -16.18
CA THR A 163 -11.69 5.09 -17.31
C THR A 163 -11.10 3.73 -16.90
N SER A 164 -11.24 2.73 -17.77
CA SER A 164 -10.67 1.39 -17.61
C SER A 164 -9.13 1.36 -17.61
N GLY A 165 -8.49 2.46 -17.99
CA GLY A 165 -7.03 2.60 -17.95
C GLY A 165 -6.43 2.85 -16.56
N LEU A 166 -7.25 3.14 -15.54
CA LEU A 166 -6.77 3.39 -14.16
C LEU A 166 -7.06 2.21 -13.23
N PHE A 167 -6.01 1.69 -12.59
CA PHE A 167 -6.14 0.75 -11.47
C PHE A 167 -5.93 1.49 -10.16
N VAL A 168 -6.95 1.52 -9.29
CA VAL A 168 -6.91 2.25 -8.02
C VAL A 168 -6.48 1.32 -6.90
N ALA A 169 -5.45 1.70 -6.16
CA ALA A 169 -5.02 1.04 -4.93
C ALA A 169 -5.19 2.00 -3.75
N ALA A 170 -6.15 1.75 -2.89
CA ALA A 170 -6.37 2.55 -1.69
C ALA A 170 -5.84 1.82 -0.45
N THR A 171 -5.25 2.59 0.48
CA THR A 171 -4.83 2.08 1.80
C THR A 171 -5.63 2.76 2.91
N ALA A 172 -5.90 2.02 3.99
CA ALA A 172 -6.55 2.54 5.19
C ALA A 172 -5.98 1.89 6.46
N ASN A 173 -5.78 2.71 7.51
CA ASN A 173 -5.36 2.29 8.84
C ASN A 173 -6.52 2.34 9.84
N ARG A 174 -7.44 3.29 9.68
CA ARG A 174 -8.57 3.57 10.55
C ARG A 174 -9.87 3.15 9.88
N ILE A 175 -10.23 1.90 10.07
CA ILE A 175 -11.42 1.29 9.46
C ILE A 175 -12.74 1.84 10.02
N ASP A 176 -12.72 2.28 11.27
CA ASP A 176 -13.83 2.93 11.96
C ASP A 176 -14.29 4.24 11.28
N LEU A 177 -13.41 4.83 10.50
CA LEU A 177 -13.64 6.05 9.76
C LEU A 177 -14.14 5.82 8.33
N LEU A 178 -14.08 4.57 7.84
CA LEU A 178 -14.52 4.24 6.48
C LEU A 178 -16.02 4.03 6.41
N PRO A 179 -16.74 4.80 5.58
CA PRO A 179 -18.17 4.56 5.35
C PRO A 179 -18.43 3.19 4.74
N ALA A 180 -19.51 2.54 5.18
CA ALA A 180 -19.91 1.22 4.68
C ALA A 180 -20.11 1.18 3.15
N GLU A 181 -20.46 2.31 2.56
CA GLU A 181 -20.64 2.48 1.13
C GLU A 181 -19.36 2.19 0.33
N MET A 182 -18.16 2.47 0.90
CA MET A 182 -16.87 2.24 0.24
C MET A 182 -16.61 0.76 -0.04
N ILE A 183 -17.11 -0.10 0.84
CA ILE A 183 -16.89 -1.56 0.81
C ILE A 183 -17.92 -2.27 -0.08
N ARG A 184 -18.97 -1.54 -0.55
CA ARG A 184 -19.96 -2.12 -1.45
C ARG A 184 -19.34 -2.54 -2.78
N LYS A 185 -19.71 -3.72 -3.26
CA LYS A 185 -19.30 -4.26 -4.56
C LYS A 185 -19.58 -3.26 -5.69
N GLY A 186 -18.68 -3.22 -6.66
CA GLY A 186 -18.78 -2.36 -7.84
C GLY A 186 -17.95 -1.09 -7.80
N ARG A 187 -17.31 -0.77 -6.65
CA ARG A 187 -16.36 0.35 -6.49
C ARG A 187 -14.93 -0.17 -6.49
N PHE A 188 -14.57 -0.92 -5.46
CA PHE A 188 -13.38 -1.77 -5.48
C PHE A 188 -13.78 -3.19 -5.88
N ASP A 189 -12.89 -3.88 -6.59
CA ASP A 189 -13.10 -5.28 -6.95
C ASP A 189 -13.00 -6.17 -5.72
N GLU A 190 -12.08 -5.77 -4.79
CA GLU A 190 -11.86 -6.52 -3.56
C GLU A 190 -11.34 -5.63 -2.43
N VAL A 191 -11.63 -6.06 -1.20
CA VAL A 191 -11.16 -5.45 0.03
C VAL A 191 -10.30 -6.46 0.77
N PHE A 192 -9.04 -6.12 1.02
CA PHE A 192 -8.09 -6.98 1.72
C PHE A 192 -7.77 -6.47 3.11
N PHE A 193 -7.75 -7.39 4.07
CA PHE A 193 -7.28 -7.13 5.41
C PHE A 193 -5.83 -7.63 5.57
N VAL A 194 -4.93 -6.71 5.93
CA VAL A 194 -3.52 -6.97 6.20
C VAL A 194 -3.30 -6.96 7.71
N ASP A 195 -3.10 -8.14 8.27
CA ASP A 195 -2.86 -8.36 9.70
C ASP A 195 -1.36 -8.39 10.03
N ILE A 196 -1.05 -8.54 11.31
CA ILE A 196 0.31 -8.80 11.79
C ILE A 196 0.83 -10.10 11.16
N PRO A 197 2.06 -10.12 10.64
CA PRO A 197 2.62 -11.29 10.00
C PRO A 197 2.75 -12.48 10.96
N SER A 198 2.41 -13.67 10.48
CA SER A 198 2.68 -14.94 11.14
C SER A 198 4.18 -15.20 11.28
N GLN A 199 4.58 -16.18 12.09
CA GLN A 199 6.00 -16.53 12.23
C GLN A 199 6.67 -16.84 10.88
N GLN A 200 6.00 -17.56 10.00
CA GLN A 200 6.53 -17.89 8.69
C GLN A 200 6.73 -16.64 7.82
N GLU A 201 5.77 -15.74 7.83
CA GLU A 201 5.87 -14.47 7.12
C GLU A 201 6.95 -13.55 7.72
N GLN A 202 7.13 -13.56 9.04
CA GLN A 202 8.22 -12.84 9.71
C GLN A 202 9.60 -13.33 9.24
N ILE A 203 9.78 -14.66 9.09
CA ILE A 203 11.01 -15.23 8.54
C ILE A 203 11.28 -14.70 7.13
N GLU A 204 10.26 -14.67 6.28
CA GLU A 204 10.37 -14.11 4.93
C GLU A 204 10.76 -12.63 4.97
N ILE A 205 10.10 -11.83 5.83
CA ILE A 205 10.36 -10.40 5.99
C ILE A 205 11.80 -10.17 6.47
N PHE A 206 12.30 -10.92 7.46
CA PHE A 206 13.69 -10.85 7.90
C PHE A 206 14.65 -11.14 6.76
N LYS A 207 14.46 -12.22 6.03
CA LYS A 207 15.30 -12.61 4.88
C LYS A 207 15.32 -11.52 3.81
N ILE A 208 14.16 -10.95 3.46
CA ILE A 208 14.05 -9.87 2.48
C ILE A 208 14.87 -8.66 2.93
N HIS A 209 14.70 -8.19 4.18
CA HIS A 209 15.39 -7.00 4.67
C HIS A 209 16.89 -7.19 4.85
N LEU A 210 17.34 -8.39 5.26
CA LEU A 210 18.76 -8.74 5.37
C LEU A 210 19.41 -8.82 3.97
N ASN A 211 18.77 -9.55 3.04
CA ASN A 211 19.26 -9.70 1.67
C ASN A 211 19.34 -8.35 0.92
N ARG A 212 18.32 -7.50 1.06
CA ARG A 212 18.30 -6.15 0.47
C ARG A 212 19.49 -5.31 0.92
N ARG A 213 19.99 -5.55 2.13
CA ARG A 213 21.12 -4.84 2.74
C ARG A 213 22.44 -5.63 2.65
N LYS A 214 22.44 -6.71 1.85
CA LYS A 214 23.62 -7.58 1.59
C LYS A 214 24.24 -8.15 2.87
N VAL A 215 23.41 -8.53 3.84
CA VAL A 215 23.84 -9.23 5.04
C VAL A 215 23.79 -10.73 4.78
N ASP A 216 24.91 -11.42 5.01
CA ASP A 216 24.90 -12.88 5.00
C ASP A 216 24.19 -13.40 6.25
N SER A 217 23.08 -14.08 6.04
CA SER A 217 22.24 -14.63 7.09
C SER A 217 22.09 -16.17 6.99
N ALA A 218 22.96 -16.84 6.22
CA ALA A 218 22.87 -18.28 5.98
C ALA A 218 22.94 -19.12 7.28
N GLY A 219 23.65 -18.61 8.31
CA GLY A 219 23.77 -19.28 9.60
C GLY A 219 22.76 -18.84 10.67
N PHE A 220 21.77 -18.00 10.35
CA PHE A 220 20.83 -17.48 11.36
C PHE A 220 19.70 -18.48 11.62
N ASP A 221 19.39 -18.71 12.91
CA ASP A 221 18.19 -19.46 13.30
C ASP A 221 16.96 -18.52 13.34
N PHE A 222 16.30 -18.42 12.20
CA PHE A 222 15.10 -17.60 12.07
C PHE A 222 13.94 -18.12 12.91
N GLN A 223 13.89 -19.41 13.23
CA GLN A 223 12.84 -19.96 14.11
C GLN A 223 13.02 -19.42 15.54
N GLN A 224 14.25 -19.43 16.05
CA GLN A 224 14.58 -18.85 17.32
C GLN A 224 14.28 -17.34 17.32
N LEU A 225 14.70 -16.61 16.27
CA LEU A 225 14.49 -15.17 16.15
C LEU A 225 13.01 -14.78 16.23
N THR A 226 12.12 -15.55 15.59
CA THR A 226 10.68 -15.27 15.58
C THR A 226 10.02 -15.51 16.93
N THR A 227 10.63 -16.26 17.85
CA THR A 227 10.12 -16.39 19.23
C THR A 227 10.25 -15.07 20.00
N PHE A 228 11.29 -14.27 19.71
CA PHE A 228 11.50 -12.95 20.30
C PHE A 228 10.69 -11.85 19.63
N THR A 229 10.25 -12.05 18.38
CA THR A 229 9.52 -11.06 17.61
C THR A 229 8.03 -11.38 17.44
N ASN A 230 7.50 -12.25 18.28
CA ASN A 230 6.08 -12.60 18.23
C ASN A 230 5.18 -11.36 18.34
N GLY A 231 4.27 -11.21 17.37
CA GLY A 231 3.36 -10.07 17.28
C GLY A 231 3.99 -8.80 16.70
N TRP A 232 5.18 -8.88 16.09
CA TRP A 232 5.80 -7.75 15.42
C TRP A 232 5.22 -7.51 14.04
N THR A 233 5.13 -6.24 13.69
CA THR A 233 4.81 -5.78 12.33
C THR A 233 6.03 -5.86 11.41
N GLY A 234 5.81 -5.78 10.10
CA GLY A 234 6.91 -5.74 9.14
C GLY A 234 7.84 -4.53 9.33
N ALA A 235 7.29 -3.38 9.71
CA ALA A 235 8.08 -2.17 9.98
C ALA A 235 8.97 -2.33 11.22
N GLU A 236 8.51 -3.00 12.26
CA GLU A 236 9.32 -3.30 13.46
C GLU A 236 10.46 -4.25 13.12
N ILE A 237 10.21 -5.26 12.29
CA ILE A 237 11.26 -6.17 11.79
C ILE A 237 12.29 -5.39 10.97
N GLU A 238 11.86 -4.53 10.04
CA GLU A 238 12.77 -3.69 9.26
C GLU A 238 13.64 -2.83 10.16
N GLN A 239 13.04 -2.14 11.14
CA GLN A 239 13.76 -1.28 12.07
C GLN A 239 14.77 -2.07 12.92
N CYS A 240 14.42 -3.29 13.32
CA CYS A 240 15.34 -4.19 14.04
C CYS A 240 16.56 -4.52 13.17
N VAL A 241 16.35 -4.90 11.91
CA VAL A 241 17.44 -5.19 10.96
C VAL A 241 18.33 -3.96 10.76
N VAL A 242 17.76 -2.78 10.55
CA VAL A 242 18.51 -1.53 10.40
C VAL A 242 19.34 -1.24 11.64
N SER A 243 18.76 -1.38 12.83
CA SER A 243 19.45 -1.14 14.11
C SER A 243 20.59 -2.14 14.35
N ALA A 244 20.40 -3.42 14.00
CA ALA A 244 21.43 -4.44 14.09
C ALA A 244 22.62 -4.15 13.17
N ILE A 245 22.34 -3.77 11.92
CA ILE A 245 23.36 -3.39 10.94
C ILE A 245 24.14 -2.16 11.44
N THR A 246 23.42 -1.14 11.92
CA THR A 246 24.05 0.08 12.45
C THR A 246 25.00 -0.24 13.60
N ARG A 247 24.55 -1.07 14.56
CA ARG A 247 25.39 -1.48 15.70
C ARG A 247 26.62 -2.26 15.26
N ALA A 248 26.48 -3.20 14.33
CA ALA A 248 27.58 -4.01 13.83
C ALA A 248 28.60 -3.14 13.08
N ARG A 249 28.15 -2.19 12.27
CA ARG A 249 29.00 -1.24 11.55
C ARG A 249 29.79 -0.33 12.49
N LEU A 250 29.16 0.18 13.56
CA LEU A 250 29.85 0.99 14.57
C LEU A 250 30.90 0.19 15.32
N ALA A 251 30.76 -1.14 15.41
CA ALA A 251 31.74 -2.03 16.01
C ALA A 251 32.72 -2.64 15.01
N ASP A 252 32.70 -2.19 13.76
CA ASP A 252 33.55 -2.64 12.64
C ASP A 252 33.58 -4.18 12.49
N ARG A 253 32.41 -4.79 12.52
CA ARG A 253 32.25 -6.25 12.41
C ARG A 253 30.99 -6.62 11.60
N PRO A 254 30.89 -7.88 11.13
CA PRO A 254 29.67 -8.37 10.49
C PRO A 254 28.48 -8.39 11.49
N VAL A 255 27.27 -8.36 10.93
CA VAL A 255 26.03 -8.54 11.69
C VAL A 255 25.94 -9.98 12.16
N LEU A 256 25.60 -10.16 13.43
CA LEU A 256 25.37 -11.47 14.03
C LEU A 256 23.89 -11.60 14.40
N GLU A 257 23.39 -12.83 14.43
CA GLU A 257 22.02 -13.11 14.89
C GLU A 257 21.75 -12.53 16.27
N HIS A 258 22.74 -12.61 17.18
CA HIS A 258 22.62 -12.05 18.53
C HIS A 258 22.35 -10.53 18.53
N ASP A 259 22.76 -9.79 17.52
CA ASP A 259 22.44 -8.36 17.42
C ASP A 259 20.95 -8.15 17.24
N LEU A 260 20.31 -8.95 16.38
CA LEU A 260 18.85 -8.93 16.18
C LEU A 260 18.11 -9.33 17.45
N ILE A 261 18.49 -10.44 18.09
CA ILE A 261 17.88 -10.93 19.34
C ILE A 261 18.01 -9.88 20.45
N SER A 262 19.21 -9.27 20.61
CA SER A 262 19.43 -8.27 21.66
C SER A 262 18.60 -7.00 21.50
N ILE A 263 18.24 -6.64 20.26
CA ILE A 263 17.36 -5.52 19.95
C ILE A 263 15.90 -5.95 20.21
N ALA A 264 15.52 -7.12 19.70
CA ALA A 264 14.18 -7.66 19.86
C ALA A 264 13.77 -7.81 21.32
N ALA A 265 14.65 -8.29 22.18
CA ALA A 265 14.39 -8.47 23.60
C ALA A 265 14.09 -7.16 24.36
N LYS A 266 14.45 -6.00 23.82
CA LYS A 266 14.24 -4.69 24.45
C LYS A 266 13.03 -3.93 23.90
N GLN A 267 12.47 -4.37 22.80
CA GLN A 267 11.37 -3.68 22.14
C GLN A 267 10.02 -4.24 22.56
N VAL A 268 9.09 -3.35 22.89
CA VAL A 268 7.69 -3.70 23.13
C VAL A 268 6.94 -3.61 21.79
N PRO A 269 6.35 -4.70 21.30
CA PRO A 269 5.68 -4.70 20.00
C PRO A 269 4.39 -3.88 20.00
N LEU A 270 4.07 -3.31 18.82
CA LEU A 270 2.84 -2.57 18.57
C LEU A 270 1.59 -3.39 18.94
N SER A 271 1.64 -4.70 18.70
CA SER A 271 0.56 -5.63 19.05
C SER A 271 0.20 -5.67 20.54
N ARG A 272 1.13 -5.32 21.41
CA ARG A 272 0.87 -5.19 22.87
C ARG A 272 0.36 -3.81 23.22
N THR A 273 0.97 -2.75 22.68
CA THR A 273 0.61 -1.37 23.03
C THR A 273 -0.73 -0.95 22.44
N MET A 274 -1.14 -1.54 21.31
CA MET A 274 -2.41 -1.26 20.62
C MET A 274 -3.36 -2.47 20.59
N LYS A 275 -3.28 -3.35 21.58
CA LYS A 275 -4.00 -4.64 21.60
C LYS A 275 -5.52 -4.48 21.36
N GLU A 276 -6.15 -3.55 22.06
CA GLU A 276 -7.60 -3.33 21.96
C GLU A 276 -8.00 -2.83 20.57
N GLN A 277 -7.25 -1.88 20.03
CA GLN A 277 -7.49 -1.34 18.69
C GLN A 277 -7.31 -2.43 17.61
N ILE A 278 -6.27 -3.25 17.74
CA ILE A 278 -6.00 -4.35 16.79
C ILE A 278 -7.14 -5.39 16.83
N ASN A 279 -7.63 -5.74 18.02
CA ASN A 279 -8.76 -6.66 18.14
C ASN A 279 -10.03 -6.08 17.50
N HIS A 280 -10.32 -4.79 17.73
CA HIS A 280 -11.46 -4.11 17.10
C HIS A 280 -11.33 -4.11 15.55
N ILE A 281 -10.15 -3.84 15.03
CA ILE A 281 -9.88 -3.89 13.59
C ILE A 281 -10.12 -5.31 13.03
N ARG A 282 -9.65 -6.34 13.72
CA ARG A 282 -9.82 -7.74 13.31
C ARG A 282 -11.30 -8.16 13.29
N GLU A 283 -12.04 -7.83 14.34
CA GLU A 283 -13.48 -8.12 14.43
C GLU A 283 -14.26 -7.47 13.29
N TRP A 284 -13.98 -6.19 13.04
CA TRP A 284 -14.63 -5.45 11.96
C TRP A 284 -14.29 -6.04 10.58
N ALA A 285 -13.03 -6.39 10.34
CA ALA A 285 -12.56 -6.92 9.06
C ALA A 285 -13.05 -8.35 8.79
N PHE A 286 -13.32 -9.14 9.82
CA PHE A 286 -13.70 -10.55 9.71
C PHE A 286 -14.91 -10.79 8.80
N GLU A 287 -15.89 -9.90 8.84
CA GLU A 287 -17.12 -10.02 8.03
C GLU A 287 -17.06 -9.24 6.70
N ARG A 288 -16.04 -8.38 6.51
CA ARG A 288 -16.07 -7.34 5.45
C ARG A 288 -14.90 -7.38 4.49
N ALA A 289 -13.84 -8.11 4.81
CA ALA A 289 -12.62 -8.14 4.02
C ALA A 289 -12.04 -9.55 3.88
N ILE A 290 -11.37 -9.80 2.77
CA ILE A 290 -10.61 -11.04 2.58
C ILE A 290 -9.26 -10.89 3.26
N ARG A 291 -8.83 -11.89 4.01
CA ARG A 291 -7.47 -11.91 4.56
C ARG A 291 -6.45 -11.90 3.42
N ALA A 292 -5.43 -11.08 3.53
CA ALA A 292 -4.38 -10.98 2.53
C ALA A 292 -3.44 -12.20 2.54
N SER A 293 -3.40 -12.94 3.67
CA SER A 293 -2.59 -14.14 3.89
C SER A 293 -3.41 -15.32 4.39
N ALA A 294 -3.03 -16.55 3.98
CA ALA A 294 -3.69 -17.79 4.41
C ALA A 294 -3.29 -18.21 5.84
N ASN A 295 -2.06 -17.95 6.26
CA ASN A 295 -1.46 -18.47 7.50
C ASN A 295 -1.68 -17.61 8.75
N GLN A 296 -2.62 -16.68 8.72
CA GLN A 296 -2.93 -15.86 9.89
C GLN A 296 -3.84 -16.64 10.85
N SER A 297 -3.21 -17.35 11.79
CA SER A 297 -3.89 -18.06 12.89
C SER A 297 -4.44 -17.03 13.89
N GLY A 298 -5.76 -16.86 13.90
CA GLY A 298 -6.42 -16.04 14.90
C GLY A 298 -7.94 -16.26 14.81
N ARG A 299 -8.44 -17.22 15.60
CA ARG A 299 -9.81 -17.23 16.13
C ARG A 299 -9.92 -16.23 17.28
#